data_39933a3975f8fe089600b3a1e6fe8939
#
_entry.id   39933a3975f8fe089600b3a1e6fe8939
#
_cell.length_a   1.000
_cell.length_b   1.000
_cell.length_c   1.000
_cell.angle_alpha   90.00
_cell.angle_beta   90.00
_cell.angle_gamma   90.00
#
_symmetry.space_group_name_H-M   'P 1'
#
loop_
_entity.id
_entity.type
_entity.pdbx_description
1 polymer ?
#
loop_
_entity_poly.entity_id
_entity_poly.type
_entity_poly.pdbx_seq_one_letter_code
_entity_poly.pdbx_strand_id
1 'polypeptide(L)'
;MKEIARNLEIPDYETLLGITASYCGRLLTRSELTPAPAVEPETHLPELGQIRLVLWDIYGTLFATRAGDLEGSLSVPGAMLDAFGTTAAEFGFDSLFPSRAQAALWTRDLYLQLIEKDHTLKRQKHSPFPEVRIERIWDSILSKLHAMGWQLPPEGEKLLPFRMAIFYEVAFQQAVPYSAAWYALKAVRAMGLPMGIVSNAQFYTPLLLDYFIDRQSQGECDSAWKVFDPE
;
A
#
# COMPACT_ATOMS: atom_id res chain seq x y z
N MET A 1 5.85 15.24 -8.82
CA MET A 1 5.40 13.87 -9.19
C MET A 1 6.43 13.08 -10.00
N LYS A 2 6.81 13.52 -11.21
CA LYS A 2 7.76 12.76 -12.05
C LYS A 2 9.11 12.47 -11.37
N GLU A 3 9.59 13.35 -10.51
CA GLU A 3 10.86 13.18 -9.82
C GLU A 3 10.78 12.15 -8.69
N ILE A 4 9.71 12.14 -7.92
CA ILE A 4 9.46 11.17 -6.85
C ILE A 4 9.22 9.78 -7.44
N ALA A 5 8.41 9.69 -8.50
CA ALA A 5 8.20 8.44 -9.21
C ALA A 5 9.51 7.87 -9.78
N ARG A 6 10.43 8.74 -10.25
CA ARG A 6 11.78 8.33 -10.69
C ARG A 6 12.63 7.82 -9.51
N ASN A 7 12.61 8.53 -8.38
CA ASN A 7 13.38 8.14 -7.19
C ASN A 7 12.89 6.80 -6.61
N LEU A 8 11.60 6.50 -6.74
CA LEU A 8 10.99 5.22 -6.31
C LEU A 8 10.99 4.16 -7.41
N GLU A 9 11.54 4.47 -8.60
CA GLU A 9 11.54 3.57 -9.78
C GLU A 9 10.13 3.05 -10.14
N ILE A 10 9.09 3.87 -9.96
CA ILE A 10 7.70 3.53 -10.31
C ILE A 10 7.52 3.76 -11.83
N PRO A 11 7.30 2.71 -12.61
CA PRO A 11 7.05 2.88 -14.03
C PRO A 11 5.63 3.40 -14.25
N ASP A 12 5.47 4.32 -15.21
CA ASP A 12 4.16 4.80 -15.66
C ASP A 12 3.19 5.13 -14.49
N TYR A 13 3.59 6.11 -13.68
CA TYR A 13 2.89 6.51 -12.45
C TYR A 13 1.40 6.80 -12.69
N GLU A 14 1.07 7.52 -13.75
CA GLU A 14 -0.32 7.91 -14.06
C GLU A 14 -1.20 6.70 -14.38
N THR A 15 -0.67 5.76 -15.15
CA THR A 15 -1.39 4.50 -15.43
C THR A 15 -1.60 3.70 -14.15
N LEU A 16 -0.58 3.58 -13.30
CA LEU A 16 -0.70 2.87 -12.02
C LEU A 16 -1.63 3.59 -11.04
N LEU A 17 -1.67 4.92 -11.04
CA LEU A 17 -2.63 5.68 -10.24
C LEU A 17 -4.07 5.41 -10.67
N GLY A 18 -4.34 5.40 -11.99
CA GLY A 18 -5.65 5.04 -12.54
C GLY A 18 -6.06 3.60 -12.16
N ILE A 19 -5.12 2.65 -12.22
CA ILE A 19 -5.33 1.26 -11.80
C ILE A 19 -5.62 1.19 -10.30
N THR A 20 -4.86 1.90 -9.47
CA THR A 20 -5.07 1.98 -8.02
C THR A 20 -6.46 2.52 -7.70
N ALA A 21 -6.86 3.61 -8.36
CA ALA A 21 -8.20 4.17 -8.21
C ALA A 21 -9.31 3.17 -8.55
N SER A 22 -9.14 2.39 -9.63
CA SER A 22 -10.07 1.34 -10.03
C SER A 22 -10.17 0.24 -8.96
N TYR A 23 -9.04 -0.25 -8.45
CA TYR A 23 -9.03 -1.30 -7.42
C TYR A 23 -9.62 -0.80 -6.10
N CYS A 24 -9.25 0.38 -5.64
CA CYS A 24 -9.84 0.99 -4.46
C CYS A 24 -11.35 1.16 -4.60
N GLY A 25 -11.82 1.64 -5.76
CA GLY A 25 -13.26 1.82 -6.02
C GLY A 25 -14.07 0.53 -6.00
N ARG A 26 -13.44 -0.63 -6.33
CA ARG A 26 -14.10 -1.95 -6.33
C ARG A 26 -14.00 -2.69 -5.00
N LEU A 27 -12.86 -2.57 -4.31
CA LEU A 27 -12.55 -3.39 -3.14
C LEU A 27 -12.85 -2.69 -1.82
N LEU A 28 -12.83 -1.35 -1.81
CA LEU A 28 -13.07 -0.57 -0.59
C LEU A 28 -14.52 -0.11 -0.55
N THR A 29 -15.39 -0.86 0.13
CA THR A 29 -16.77 -0.43 0.35
C THR A 29 -16.84 0.42 1.63
N ARG A 30 -17.62 1.52 1.58
CA ARG A 30 -17.80 2.44 2.72
C ARG A 30 -18.33 1.79 4.00
N SER A 31 -19.00 0.64 3.90
CA SER A 31 -19.69 -0.01 5.02
C SER A 31 -18.80 -0.90 5.88
N GLU A 32 -17.61 -1.28 5.41
CA GLU A 32 -16.73 -2.21 6.12
C GLU A 32 -15.68 -1.51 6.99
N LEU A 33 -15.52 -0.22 6.77
CA LEU A 33 -14.54 0.60 7.46
C LEU A 33 -15.26 1.35 8.58
N THR A 34 -15.45 0.67 9.69
CA THR A 34 -15.76 1.38 10.93
C THR A 34 -14.56 2.29 11.21
N PRO A 35 -14.75 3.64 11.26
CA PRO A 35 -13.69 4.51 11.68
C PRO A 35 -13.14 3.98 13.00
N ALA A 36 -11.82 3.89 13.14
CA ALA A 36 -11.23 3.57 14.42
C ALA A 36 -11.90 4.47 15.47
N PRO A 37 -12.26 3.92 16.66
CA PRO A 37 -12.88 4.71 17.69
C PRO A 37 -12.01 5.95 17.91
N ALA A 38 -12.66 7.12 17.98
CA ALA A 38 -11.96 8.35 18.26
C ALA A 38 -11.19 8.14 19.57
N VAL A 39 -9.88 8.17 19.51
CA VAL A 39 -9.05 8.20 20.71
C VAL A 39 -9.37 9.53 21.36
N GLU A 40 -9.90 9.51 22.58
CA GLU A 40 -10.09 10.75 23.33
C GLU A 40 -8.73 11.44 23.42
N PRO A 41 -8.61 12.71 23.00
CA PRO A 41 -7.34 13.41 23.06
C PRO A 41 -6.90 13.48 24.52
N GLU A 42 -5.64 13.13 24.78
CA GLU A 42 -5.06 13.36 26.09
C GLU A 42 -5.24 14.83 26.47
N THR A 43 -5.82 15.09 27.63
CA THR A 43 -6.15 16.44 28.09
C THR A 43 -4.92 17.29 28.43
N HIS A 44 -3.74 16.68 28.45
CA HIS A 44 -2.46 17.35 28.68
C HIS A 44 -1.47 17.02 27.55
N LEU A 45 -1.53 17.81 26.48
CA LEU A 45 -0.43 17.81 25.52
C LEU A 45 0.75 18.60 26.11
N PRO A 46 1.97 18.06 26.08
CA PRO A 46 3.16 18.79 26.52
C PRO A 46 3.30 20.06 25.68
N GLU A 47 3.72 21.16 26.27
CA GLU A 47 4.14 22.33 25.50
C GLU A 47 5.32 21.91 24.63
N LEU A 48 5.05 21.78 23.35
CA LEU A 48 6.07 21.51 22.34
C LEU A 48 6.83 22.83 22.11
N GLY A 49 8.16 22.78 22.19
CA GLY A 49 9.02 23.91 21.82
C GLY A 49 8.80 24.34 20.36
N GLN A 50 9.70 25.13 19.79
CA GLN A 50 9.59 25.55 18.40
C GLN A 50 9.59 24.34 17.45
N ILE A 51 8.42 24.02 16.89
CA ILE A 51 8.29 23.03 15.82
C ILE A 51 8.78 23.70 14.53
N ARG A 52 9.66 23.01 13.81
CA ARG A 52 10.25 23.48 12.55
C ARG A 52 9.86 22.63 11.36
N LEU A 53 9.39 21.42 11.60
CA LEU A 53 9.03 20.43 10.59
C LEU A 53 8.06 19.42 11.21
N VAL A 54 7.08 18.97 10.46
CA VAL A 54 6.18 17.87 10.84
C VAL A 54 6.42 16.69 9.91
N LEU A 55 6.75 15.52 10.48
CA LEU A 55 6.88 14.27 9.73
C LEU A 55 5.67 13.39 10.04
N TRP A 56 5.03 12.93 8.98
CA TRP A 56 3.85 12.08 9.06
C TRP A 56 4.22 10.63 8.75
N ASP A 57 3.79 9.71 9.60
CA ASP A 57 3.64 8.33 9.19
C ASP A 57 2.31 8.14 8.48
N ILE A 58 2.17 7.06 7.70
CA ILE A 58 0.97 6.81 6.89
C ILE A 58 0.04 5.81 7.57
N TYR A 59 0.51 4.58 7.73
CA TYR A 59 -0.33 3.50 8.26
C TYR A 59 -0.43 3.59 9.79
N GLY A 60 -1.66 3.64 10.30
CA GLY A 60 -1.93 3.93 11.73
C GLY A 60 -1.96 5.42 12.08
N THR A 61 -1.53 6.31 11.19
CA THR A 61 -1.51 7.78 11.40
C THR A 61 -2.44 8.51 10.44
N LEU A 62 -2.20 8.44 9.14
CA LEU A 62 -3.09 9.02 8.12
C LEU A 62 -4.13 8.02 7.63
N PHE A 63 -3.78 6.73 7.58
CA PHE A 63 -4.65 5.65 7.15
C PHE A 63 -4.92 4.66 8.27
N ALA A 64 -6.19 4.33 8.46
CA ALA A 64 -6.60 3.15 9.19
C ALA A 64 -6.50 1.93 8.28
N THR A 65 -6.08 0.79 8.82
CA THR A 65 -6.03 -0.48 8.11
C THR A 65 -6.93 -1.51 8.79
N ARG A 66 -7.50 -2.44 8.03
CA ARG A 66 -8.30 -3.53 8.58
C ARG A 66 -7.50 -4.42 9.53
N ALA A 67 -6.23 -4.55 9.26
CA ALA A 67 -5.34 -5.43 10.00
C ALA A 67 -4.81 -4.80 11.31
N GLY A 68 -5.12 -3.51 11.59
CA GLY A 68 -4.49 -2.77 12.68
C GLY A 68 -3.05 -2.38 12.35
N ASP A 69 -2.25 -2.07 13.36
CA ASP A 69 -0.82 -1.80 13.20
C ASP A 69 -0.08 -2.96 12.55
N LEU A 70 1.09 -2.70 11.96
CA LEU A 70 1.92 -3.67 11.23
C LEU A 70 2.09 -5.02 11.97
N GLU A 71 2.11 -5.01 13.29
CA GLU A 71 2.10 -6.20 14.13
C GLU A 71 0.72 -6.90 14.13
N GLY A 72 -0.37 -6.15 14.01
CA GLY A 72 -1.75 -6.65 13.93
C GLY A 72 -2.11 -7.26 12.59
N SER A 73 -1.43 -6.91 11.50
CA SER A 73 -1.73 -7.45 10.15
C SER A 73 -1.53 -8.97 10.03
N LEU A 74 -0.73 -9.56 10.93
CA LEU A 74 -0.62 -11.00 11.09
C LEU A 74 -1.70 -11.58 12.00
N SER A 75 -2.47 -10.74 12.70
CA SER A 75 -3.39 -11.17 13.77
C SER A 75 -4.83 -11.41 13.31
N VAL A 76 -5.20 -11.06 12.06
CA VAL A 76 -6.52 -11.39 11.49
C VAL A 76 -6.43 -12.73 10.78
N PRO A 77 -6.81 -13.85 11.42
CA PRO A 77 -6.74 -15.17 10.79
C PRO A 77 -7.56 -15.18 9.51
N GLY A 78 -6.96 -15.60 8.41
CA GLY A 78 -7.64 -15.73 7.13
C GLY A 78 -7.54 -14.53 6.19
N ALA A 79 -7.36 -13.29 6.68
CA ALA A 79 -7.33 -12.10 5.82
C ALA A 79 -6.28 -12.17 4.70
N MET A 80 -5.09 -12.65 5.03
CA MET A 80 -4.01 -12.85 4.05
C MET A 80 -4.39 -13.91 3.00
N LEU A 81 -4.99 -15.03 3.41
CA LEU A 81 -5.42 -16.07 2.48
C LEU A 81 -6.55 -15.58 1.59
N ASP A 82 -7.51 -14.84 2.14
CA ASP A 82 -8.61 -14.26 1.38
C ASP A 82 -8.09 -13.30 0.32
N ALA A 83 -7.12 -12.45 0.67
CA ALA A 83 -6.50 -11.52 -0.26
C ALA A 83 -5.75 -12.26 -1.38
N PHE A 84 -4.95 -13.30 -1.07
CA PHE A 84 -4.30 -14.11 -2.09
C PHE A 84 -5.31 -14.84 -2.98
N GLY A 85 -6.37 -15.41 -2.41
CA GLY A 85 -7.42 -16.04 -3.18
C GLY A 85 -8.18 -15.07 -4.09
N THR A 86 -8.41 -13.86 -3.61
CA THR A 86 -9.04 -12.79 -4.39
C THR A 86 -8.12 -12.33 -5.52
N THR A 87 -6.83 -12.20 -5.25
CA THR A 87 -5.82 -11.88 -6.26
C THR A 87 -5.72 -12.99 -7.32
N ALA A 88 -5.71 -14.26 -6.90
CA ALA A 88 -5.67 -15.37 -7.84
C ALA A 88 -6.87 -15.37 -8.81
N ALA A 89 -8.06 -15.10 -8.29
CA ALA A 89 -9.28 -15.02 -9.10
C ALA A 89 -9.30 -13.78 -10.01
N GLU A 90 -8.86 -12.61 -9.53
CA GLU A 90 -8.79 -11.38 -10.33
C GLU A 90 -7.90 -11.55 -11.56
N PHE A 91 -6.76 -12.22 -11.39
CA PHE A 91 -5.78 -12.44 -12.46
C PHE A 91 -5.95 -13.79 -13.18
N GLY A 92 -6.92 -14.61 -12.77
CA GLY A 92 -7.33 -15.85 -13.46
C GLY A 92 -6.36 -17.01 -13.31
N PHE A 93 -5.35 -16.93 -12.42
CA PHE A 93 -4.42 -18.05 -12.20
C PHE A 93 -4.92 -19.07 -11.19
N ASP A 94 -6.03 -18.82 -10.51
CA ASP A 94 -6.71 -19.82 -9.67
C ASP A 94 -7.14 -21.05 -10.47
N SER A 95 -7.37 -20.88 -11.78
CA SER A 95 -7.67 -21.99 -12.71
C SER A 95 -6.55 -23.04 -12.85
N LEU A 96 -5.32 -22.73 -12.44
CA LEU A 96 -4.22 -23.69 -12.39
C LEU A 96 -4.32 -24.66 -11.20
N PHE A 97 -5.22 -24.41 -10.28
CA PHE A 97 -5.32 -25.15 -9.01
C PHE A 97 -6.70 -25.82 -8.89
N PRO A 98 -6.79 -26.92 -8.12
CA PRO A 98 -8.07 -27.61 -7.88
C PRO A 98 -9.13 -26.73 -7.20
N SER A 99 -8.72 -25.68 -6.49
CA SER A 99 -9.62 -24.72 -5.86
C SER A 99 -8.91 -23.38 -5.62
N ARG A 100 -9.72 -22.30 -5.48
CA ARG A 100 -9.24 -20.97 -5.07
C ARG A 100 -8.48 -21.00 -3.73
N ALA A 101 -8.93 -21.84 -2.78
CA ALA A 101 -8.24 -21.99 -1.51
C ALA A 101 -6.83 -22.56 -1.66
N GLN A 102 -6.64 -23.53 -2.57
CA GLN A 102 -5.32 -24.07 -2.87
C GLN A 102 -4.45 -23.06 -3.61
N ALA A 103 -5.00 -22.28 -4.53
CA ALA A 103 -4.29 -21.16 -5.16
C ALA A 103 -3.82 -20.14 -4.11
N ALA A 104 -4.70 -19.78 -3.17
CA ALA A 104 -4.37 -18.86 -2.08
C ALA A 104 -3.23 -19.37 -1.19
N LEU A 105 -3.30 -20.65 -0.77
CA LEU A 105 -2.27 -21.28 0.05
C LEU A 105 -0.92 -21.33 -0.68
N TRP A 106 -0.91 -21.78 -1.93
CA TRP A 106 0.30 -21.86 -2.73
C TRP A 106 0.94 -20.48 -2.91
N THR A 107 0.14 -19.47 -3.25
CA THR A 107 0.63 -18.11 -3.47
C THR A 107 1.19 -17.50 -2.19
N ARG A 108 0.49 -17.66 -1.05
CA ARG A 108 0.96 -17.22 0.26
C ARG A 108 2.31 -17.85 0.61
N ASP A 109 2.40 -19.16 0.51
CA ASP A 109 3.61 -19.90 0.92
C ASP A 109 4.81 -19.50 0.06
N LEU A 110 4.60 -19.36 -1.25
CA LEU A 110 5.64 -18.89 -2.16
C LEU A 110 6.02 -17.43 -1.87
N TYR A 111 5.05 -16.56 -1.62
CA TYR A 111 5.27 -15.15 -1.30
C TYR A 111 6.13 -14.99 -0.06
N LEU A 112 5.77 -15.67 1.04
CA LEU A 112 6.53 -15.64 2.29
C LEU A 112 7.94 -16.24 2.12
N GLN A 113 8.06 -17.34 1.39
CA GLN A 113 9.36 -17.95 1.07
C GLN A 113 10.28 -17.02 0.28
N LEU A 114 9.75 -16.28 -0.70
CA LEU A 114 10.52 -15.34 -1.51
C LEU A 114 10.99 -14.14 -0.68
N ILE A 115 10.14 -13.62 0.21
CA ILE A 115 10.51 -12.54 1.14
C ILE A 115 11.64 -13.00 2.05
N GLU A 116 11.52 -14.15 2.70
CA GLU A 116 12.55 -14.64 3.62
C GLU A 116 13.88 -14.92 2.88
N LYS A 117 13.81 -15.41 1.66
CA LYS A 117 15.00 -15.58 0.81
C LYS A 117 15.67 -14.25 0.50
N ASP A 118 14.90 -13.22 0.14
CA ASP A 118 15.43 -11.89 -0.15
C ASP A 118 16.06 -11.26 1.10
N HIS A 119 15.39 -11.36 2.25
CA HIS A 119 15.93 -10.93 3.54
C HIS A 119 17.26 -11.63 3.88
N THR A 120 17.31 -12.94 3.74
CA THR A 120 18.52 -13.72 4.02
C THR A 120 19.68 -13.30 3.14
N LEU A 121 19.46 -13.11 1.83
CA LEU A 121 20.48 -12.66 0.89
C LEU A 121 20.99 -11.24 1.21
N LYS A 122 20.09 -10.35 1.62
CA LYS A 122 20.47 -8.96 1.96
C LYS A 122 21.18 -8.87 3.31
N ARG A 123 20.79 -9.66 4.31
CA ARG A 123 21.51 -9.76 5.59
C ARG A 123 22.94 -10.27 5.39
N GLN A 124 23.15 -11.23 4.50
CA GLN A 124 24.50 -11.70 4.15
C GLN A 124 25.36 -10.60 3.51
N LYS A 125 24.75 -9.60 2.86
CA LYS A 125 25.42 -8.44 2.28
C LYS A 125 25.54 -7.26 3.25
N HIS A 126 25.39 -7.48 4.56
CA HIS A 126 25.52 -6.50 5.64
C HIS A 126 24.45 -5.39 5.64
N SER A 127 23.26 -5.65 5.10
CA SER A 127 22.11 -4.77 5.32
C SER A 127 21.43 -5.15 6.64
N PRO A 128 21.50 -4.33 7.70
CA PRO A 128 20.90 -4.67 8.99
C PRO A 128 19.36 -4.64 8.93
N PHE A 129 18.79 -3.83 8.04
CA PHE A 129 17.35 -3.67 7.81
C PHE A 129 17.06 -3.86 6.32
N PRO A 130 16.92 -5.12 5.84
CA PRO A 130 16.70 -5.37 4.44
C PRO A 130 15.27 -5.01 4.04
N GLU A 131 15.13 -4.06 3.12
CA GLU A 131 13.85 -3.76 2.49
C GLU A 131 13.59 -4.71 1.32
N VAL A 132 12.35 -5.17 1.21
CA VAL A 132 11.88 -6.00 0.10
C VAL A 132 11.26 -5.10 -0.97
N ARG A 133 11.60 -5.31 -2.21
CA ARG A 133 10.90 -4.73 -3.36
C ARG A 133 9.77 -5.66 -3.76
N ILE A 134 8.57 -5.34 -3.33
CA ILE A 134 7.42 -6.24 -3.42
C ILE A 134 7.02 -6.57 -4.87
N GLU A 135 7.23 -5.66 -5.80
CA GLU A 135 7.00 -5.90 -7.22
C GLU A 135 7.93 -7.00 -7.77
N ARG A 136 9.14 -7.16 -7.23
CA ARG A 136 10.05 -8.25 -7.61
C ARG A 136 9.62 -9.59 -7.03
N ILE A 137 8.98 -9.59 -5.88
CA ILE A 137 8.36 -10.80 -5.32
C ILE A 137 7.24 -11.27 -6.25
N TRP A 138 6.36 -10.35 -6.67
CA TRP A 138 5.29 -10.68 -7.61
C TRP A 138 5.81 -11.10 -8.99
N ASP A 139 6.87 -10.49 -9.50
CA ASP A 139 7.55 -10.90 -10.74
C ASP A 139 8.07 -12.36 -10.65
N SER A 140 8.63 -12.71 -9.49
CA SER A 140 9.08 -14.08 -9.22
C SER A 140 7.93 -15.08 -9.15
N ILE A 141 6.78 -14.68 -8.57
CA ILE A 141 5.54 -15.49 -8.56
C ILE A 141 5.03 -15.68 -9.98
N LEU A 142 4.97 -14.61 -10.77
CA LEU A 142 4.58 -14.66 -12.18
C LEU A 142 5.44 -15.64 -12.99
N SER A 143 6.75 -15.59 -12.81
CA SER A 143 7.66 -16.53 -13.46
C SER A 143 7.34 -18.00 -13.12
N LYS A 144 6.90 -18.27 -11.90
CA LYS A 144 6.47 -19.62 -11.48
C LYS A 144 5.13 -20.01 -12.09
N LEU A 145 4.15 -19.08 -12.10
CA LEU A 145 2.85 -19.31 -12.72
C LEU A 145 2.98 -19.62 -14.22
N HIS A 146 3.87 -18.89 -14.91
CA HIS A 146 4.23 -19.16 -16.30
C HIS A 146 4.79 -20.59 -16.50
N ALA A 147 5.73 -20.98 -15.66
CA ALA A 147 6.29 -22.33 -15.70
C ALA A 147 5.24 -23.42 -15.45
N MET A 148 4.11 -23.08 -14.78
CA MET A 148 2.97 -23.96 -14.55
C MET A 148 1.94 -23.92 -15.70
N GLY A 149 2.18 -23.12 -16.75
CA GLY A 149 1.31 -23.04 -17.92
C GLY A 149 0.28 -21.91 -17.89
N TRP A 150 0.32 -21.02 -16.89
CA TRP A 150 -0.51 -19.82 -16.92
C TRP A 150 -0.07 -18.89 -18.05
N GLN A 151 -1.04 -18.46 -18.85
CA GLN A 151 -0.78 -17.53 -19.96
C GLN A 151 -1.11 -16.12 -19.55
N LEU A 152 -0.15 -15.23 -19.77
CA LEU A 152 -0.32 -13.80 -19.55
C LEU A 152 -1.38 -13.20 -20.45
N PRO A 153 -2.17 -12.25 -19.93
CA PRO A 153 -2.92 -11.35 -20.79
C PRO A 153 -1.94 -10.61 -21.73
N PRO A 154 -2.23 -10.49 -23.03
CA PRO A 154 -1.32 -9.88 -24.00
C PRO A 154 -1.00 -8.41 -23.72
N GLU A 155 -1.82 -7.73 -22.93
CA GLU A 155 -1.68 -6.31 -22.63
C GLU A 155 -1.11 -6.08 -21.21
N GLY A 156 0.00 -5.34 -21.13
CA GLY A 156 0.53 -4.82 -19.86
C GLY A 156 1.50 -5.71 -19.10
N GLU A 157 2.23 -6.60 -19.77
CA GLU A 157 3.19 -7.52 -19.15
C GLU A 157 4.17 -6.83 -18.19
N LYS A 158 4.72 -5.68 -18.57
CA LYS A 158 5.68 -4.93 -17.75
C LYS A 158 5.08 -4.36 -16.46
N LEU A 159 3.80 -4.03 -16.46
CA LEU A 159 3.11 -3.47 -15.28
C LEU A 159 2.44 -4.55 -14.43
N LEU A 160 2.40 -5.80 -14.88
CA LEU A 160 1.65 -6.85 -14.21
C LEU A 160 2.12 -7.12 -12.77
N PRO A 161 3.44 -7.20 -12.46
CA PRO A 161 3.90 -7.34 -11.08
C PRO A 161 3.44 -6.21 -10.18
N PHE A 162 3.45 -4.97 -10.70
CA PHE A 162 2.96 -3.80 -9.99
C PHE A 162 1.46 -3.84 -9.75
N ARG A 163 0.69 -4.21 -10.79
CA ARG A 163 -0.77 -4.36 -10.69
C ARG A 163 -1.18 -5.40 -9.67
N MET A 164 -0.50 -6.56 -9.66
CA MET A 164 -0.76 -7.63 -8.70
C MET A 164 -0.42 -7.20 -7.27
N ALA A 165 0.70 -6.50 -7.08
CA ALA A 165 1.09 -5.96 -5.79
C ALA A 165 0.07 -4.94 -5.26
N ILE A 166 -0.39 -3.98 -6.10
CA ILE A 166 -1.41 -3.01 -5.73
C ILE A 166 -2.73 -3.70 -5.38
N PHE A 167 -3.17 -4.63 -6.22
CA PHE A 167 -4.43 -5.34 -5.99
C PHE A 167 -4.41 -6.12 -4.67
N TYR A 168 -3.35 -6.88 -4.45
CA TYR A 168 -3.16 -7.62 -3.21
C TYR A 168 -3.15 -6.71 -1.99
N GLU A 169 -2.42 -5.60 -2.04
CA GLU A 169 -2.34 -4.62 -0.94
C GLU A 169 -3.71 -4.05 -0.61
N VAL A 170 -4.46 -3.58 -1.62
CA VAL A 170 -5.81 -3.04 -1.41
C VAL A 170 -6.76 -4.10 -0.86
N ALA A 171 -6.68 -5.35 -1.35
CA ALA A 171 -7.50 -6.45 -0.87
C ALA A 171 -7.14 -6.88 0.57
N PHE A 172 -5.86 -6.84 0.93
CA PHE A 172 -5.36 -7.28 2.22
C PHE A 172 -5.52 -6.22 3.30
N GLN A 173 -4.93 -5.05 3.10
CA GLN A 173 -4.90 -3.99 4.11
C GLN A 173 -6.23 -3.25 4.23
N GLN A 174 -6.95 -3.12 3.12
CA GLN A 174 -8.17 -2.32 3.07
C GLN A 174 -7.97 -0.94 3.74
N ALA A 175 -6.80 -0.35 3.48
CA ALA A 175 -6.41 0.92 4.05
C ALA A 175 -7.33 2.03 3.58
N VAL A 176 -7.78 2.87 4.51
CA VAL A 176 -8.56 4.07 4.22
C VAL A 176 -8.09 5.21 5.09
N PRO A 177 -8.20 6.45 4.62
CA PRO A 177 -7.80 7.58 5.42
C PRO A 177 -8.74 7.76 6.61
N TYR A 178 -8.18 8.16 7.75
CA TYR A 178 -8.99 8.66 8.86
C TYR A 178 -9.80 9.87 8.40
N SER A 179 -11.01 10.03 8.94
CA SER A 179 -11.90 11.13 8.57
C SER A 179 -11.31 12.52 8.82
N ALA A 180 -10.41 12.62 9.78
CA ALA A 180 -9.72 13.87 10.13
C ALA A 180 -8.37 14.05 9.41
N ALA A 181 -7.88 13.09 8.63
CA ALA A 181 -6.54 13.14 8.04
C ALA A 181 -6.32 14.38 7.18
N TRP A 182 -7.25 14.65 6.26
CA TRP A 182 -7.17 15.86 5.41
C TRP A 182 -7.19 17.17 6.21
N TYR A 183 -8.05 17.26 7.22
CA TYR A 183 -8.14 18.45 8.08
C TYR A 183 -6.85 18.67 8.87
N ALA A 184 -6.23 17.61 9.38
CA ALA A 184 -4.96 17.69 10.09
C ALA A 184 -3.83 18.18 9.18
N LEU A 185 -3.73 17.66 7.96
CA LEU A 185 -2.76 18.09 6.96
C LEU A 185 -2.97 19.60 6.61
N LYS A 186 -4.22 19.99 6.36
CA LYS A 186 -4.54 21.41 6.09
C LYS A 186 -4.18 22.32 7.26
N ALA A 187 -4.44 21.92 8.49
CA ALA A 187 -4.15 22.70 9.68
C ALA A 187 -2.64 22.95 9.83
N VAL A 188 -1.80 21.92 9.66
CA VAL A 188 -0.34 22.06 9.72
C VAL A 188 0.18 22.94 8.57
N ARG A 189 -0.35 22.77 7.37
CA ARG A 189 0.00 23.62 6.23
C ARG A 189 -0.35 25.09 6.48
N ALA A 190 -1.51 25.36 7.07
CA ALA A 190 -1.94 26.72 7.41
C ALA A 190 -1.03 27.41 8.45
N MET A 191 -0.30 26.63 9.26
CA MET A 191 0.73 27.13 10.17
C MET A 191 2.03 27.49 9.46
N GLY A 192 2.15 27.26 8.15
CA GLY A 192 3.37 27.50 7.38
C GLY A 192 4.52 26.55 7.73
N LEU A 193 4.23 25.40 8.33
CA LEU A 193 5.23 24.41 8.70
C LEU A 193 5.51 23.49 7.51
N PRO A 194 6.78 23.27 7.18
CA PRO A 194 7.17 22.22 6.24
C PRO A 194 6.69 20.86 6.73
N MET A 195 6.24 20.03 5.79
CA MET A 195 5.78 18.67 6.08
C MET A 195 6.54 17.64 5.25
N GLY A 196 6.73 16.46 5.81
CA GLY A 196 7.31 15.31 5.13
C GLY A 196 6.62 14.02 5.54
N ILE A 197 6.95 12.95 4.81
CA ILE A 197 6.47 11.59 5.10
C ILE A 197 7.66 10.73 5.50
N VAL A 198 7.48 9.95 6.56
CA VAL A 198 8.39 8.87 6.96
C VAL A 198 7.54 7.63 7.18
N SER A 199 7.67 6.66 6.31
CA SER A 199 6.87 5.43 6.37
C SER A 199 7.65 4.24 5.84
N ASN A 200 7.51 3.08 6.46
CA ASN A 200 8.02 1.80 5.97
C ASN A 200 7.13 1.29 4.82
N ALA A 201 7.13 2.02 3.73
CA ALA A 201 6.16 1.89 2.66
C ALA A 201 6.76 1.27 1.39
N GLN A 202 5.90 0.67 0.59
CA GLN A 202 6.22 0.14 -0.73
C GLN A 202 5.85 1.15 -1.83
N PHE A 203 6.20 0.87 -3.07
CA PHE A 203 5.96 1.74 -4.23
C PHE A 203 4.49 2.16 -4.41
N TYR A 204 3.53 1.36 -3.93
CA TYR A 204 2.10 1.65 -4.07
C TYR A 204 1.57 2.67 -3.06
N THR A 205 2.29 2.92 -1.97
CA THR A 205 1.84 3.84 -0.92
C THR A 205 1.64 5.28 -1.42
N PRO A 206 2.54 5.88 -2.21
CA PRO A 206 2.28 7.18 -2.81
C PRO A 206 1.07 7.19 -3.76
N LEU A 207 0.78 6.09 -4.46
CA LEU A 207 -0.40 5.97 -5.30
C LEU A 207 -1.70 5.98 -4.48
N LEU A 208 -1.72 5.26 -3.36
CA LEU A 208 -2.84 5.26 -2.41
C LEU A 208 -3.03 6.64 -1.78
N LEU A 209 -1.93 7.29 -1.40
CA LEU A 209 -1.97 8.61 -0.79
C LEU A 209 -2.54 9.65 -1.77
N ASP A 210 -2.09 9.67 -3.02
CA ASP A 210 -2.64 10.54 -4.06
C ASP A 210 -4.14 10.30 -4.27
N TYR A 211 -4.54 9.03 -4.42
CA TYR A 211 -5.94 8.66 -4.59
C TYR A 211 -6.83 9.15 -3.45
N PHE A 212 -6.40 9.00 -2.21
CA PHE A 212 -7.22 9.37 -1.05
C PHE A 212 -7.23 10.87 -0.78
N ILE A 213 -6.11 11.56 -1.00
CA ILE A 213 -6.05 13.02 -0.81
C ILE A 213 -6.93 13.72 -1.84
N ASP A 214 -6.90 13.31 -3.11
CA ASP A 214 -7.80 13.85 -4.14
C ASP A 214 -9.27 13.73 -3.70
N ARG A 215 -9.67 12.56 -3.22
CA ARG A 215 -11.05 12.32 -2.78
C ARG A 215 -11.44 13.06 -1.51
N GLN A 216 -10.57 13.11 -0.50
CA GLN A 216 -10.87 13.82 0.76
C GLN A 216 -10.84 15.34 0.60
N SER A 217 -9.99 15.85 -0.30
CA SER A 217 -9.90 17.26 -0.60
C SER A 217 -11.08 17.79 -1.43
N GLN A 218 -11.91 16.88 -1.99
CA GLN A 218 -13.02 17.22 -2.89
C GLN A 218 -12.58 18.06 -4.10
N GLY A 219 -11.36 17.80 -4.59
CA GLY A 219 -10.77 18.52 -5.72
C GLY A 219 -10.01 19.80 -5.34
N GLU A 220 -9.90 20.13 -4.04
CA GLU A 220 -9.02 21.23 -3.59
C GLU A 220 -7.54 20.89 -3.82
N CYS A 221 -7.19 19.60 -3.85
CA CYS A 221 -5.83 19.11 -4.04
C CYS A 221 -5.85 17.85 -4.89
N ASP A 222 -5.23 17.89 -6.04
CA ASP A 222 -5.16 16.80 -7.03
C ASP A 222 -3.97 15.87 -6.81
N SER A 223 -3.10 16.15 -5.84
CA SER A 223 -1.94 15.33 -5.53
C SER A 223 -1.45 15.55 -4.10
N ALA A 224 -1.14 14.46 -3.41
CA ALA A 224 -0.55 14.48 -2.08
C ALA A 224 0.72 15.34 -2.02
N TRP A 225 1.51 15.33 -3.08
CA TRP A 225 2.79 16.05 -3.15
C TRP A 225 2.62 17.57 -3.05
N LYS A 226 1.51 18.12 -3.53
CA LYS A 226 1.19 19.55 -3.32
C LYS A 226 0.93 19.90 -1.86
N VAL A 227 0.67 18.90 -1.03
CA VAL A 227 0.51 19.10 0.41
C VAL A 227 1.86 19.10 1.12
N PHE A 228 2.77 18.24 0.68
CA PHE A 228 4.07 18.03 1.34
C PHE A 228 5.23 18.83 0.72
N ASP A 229 5.07 19.36 -0.50
CA ASP A 229 6.07 20.18 -1.16
C ASP A 229 5.62 21.66 -1.08
N PRO A 230 6.19 22.46 -0.19
CA PRO A 230 5.97 23.89 -0.20
C PRO A 230 6.71 24.49 -1.40
N GLU A 231 6.00 24.97 -2.41
CA GLU A 231 6.57 25.87 -3.40
C GLU A 231 7.13 27.16 -2.76
#